data_143e8c38a94ad608bd14b4da3d3b0a6d
#
_entry.id   143e8c38a94ad608bd14b4da3d3b0a6d
#
_cell.length_a   1.000
_cell.length_b   1.000
_cell.length_c   1.000
_cell.angle_alpha   90.00
_cell.angle_beta   90.00
_cell.angle_gamma   90.00
#
_symmetry.space_group_name_H-M   'P 1'
#
loop_
_entity.id
_entity.type
_entity.pdbx_description
1 polymer ?
#
loop_
_entity_poly.entity_id
_entity_poly.type
_entity_poly.pdbx_seq_one_letter_code
_entity_poly.pdbx_strand_id
1 'polypeptide(L)'
;MQQKPGFREEHDTLGTVLVPEEHLWGAQTQRSFQNFPIGTETMPEGIIRAFAILKKAAARANQSFGKLTEHQADLIAAACDKILAGECPDEFPLKVWQTGSGTQSN
;
A
#
# COMPACT_ATOMS: atom_id res chain seq x y z
N MET A 1 -7.94 21.42 12.61
CA MET A 1 -8.15 21.56 11.15
C MET A 1 -9.33 20.71 10.74
N GLN A 2 -10.27 21.31 10.03
CA GLN A 2 -11.42 20.53 9.56
C GLN A 2 -11.01 19.59 8.45
N GLN A 3 -11.41 18.33 8.57
CA GLN A 3 -11.22 17.34 7.53
C GLN A 3 -12.10 17.65 6.33
N LYS A 4 -11.55 17.63 5.13
CA LYS A 4 -12.29 17.83 3.90
C LYS A 4 -13.23 16.65 3.67
N PRO A 5 -14.54 16.87 3.34
CA PRO A 5 -15.46 15.77 3.09
C PRO A 5 -14.94 14.84 1.99
N GLY A 6 -15.04 13.52 2.20
CA GLY A 6 -14.58 12.50 1.27
C GLY A 6 -13.09 12.21 1.33
N PHE A 7 -12.38 12.85 2.25
CA PHE A 7 -10.94 12.65 2.47
C PHE A 7 -10.67 12.40 3.95
N ARG A 8 -9.60 11.67 4.23
CA ARG A 8 -9.05 11.52 5.58
C ARG A 8 -7.65 12.09 5.63
N GLU A 9 -7.22 12.48 6.80
CA GLU A 9 -5.86 12.94 7.04
C GLU A 9 -4.96 11.74 7.35
N GLU A 10 -3.85 11.66 6.62
CA GLU A 10 -2.77 10.72 6.89
C GLU A 10 -1.48 11.50 7.12
N HIS A 11 -0.56 10.92 7.89
CA HIS A 11 0.66 11.59 8.32
C HIS A 11 1.88 10.77 7.96
N ASP A 12 2.94 11.47 7.57
CA ASP A 12 4.28 10.92 7.46
C ASP A 12 5.30 11.94 7.97
N THR A 13 6.60 11.69 7.77
CA THR A 13 7.65 12.60 8.24
C THR A 13 7.63 13.96 7.55
N LEU A 14 6.95 14.08 6.41
CA LEU A 14 6.81 15.35 5.67
C LEU A 14 5.58 16.16 6.11
N GLY A 15 4.73 15.59 6.96
CA GLY A 15 3.53 16.24 7.47
C GLY A 15 2.24 15.54 7.08
N THR A 16 1.15 16.32 7.03
CA THR A 16 -0.18 15.81 6.73
C THR A 16 -0.45 15.82 5.23
N VAL A 17 -1.12 14.78 4.73
CA VAL A 17 -1.63 14.70 3.37
C VAL A 17 -3.06 14.17 3.40
N LEU A 18 -3.90 14.65 2.49
CA LEU A 18 -5.28 14.17 2.37
C LEU A 18 -5.34 12.99 1.42
N VAL A 19 -6.00 11.92 1.86
CA VAL A 19 -6.21 10.70 1.08
C VAL A 19 -7.71 10.50 0.89
N PRO A 20 -8.19 10.18 -0.32
CA PRO A 20 -9.62 9.86 -0.51
C PRO A 20 -10.04 8.71 0.41
N GLU A 21 -11.16 8.87 1.10
CA GLU A 21 -11.62 7.86 2.08
C GLU A 21 -11.93 6.51 1.46
N GLU A 22 -12.30 6.49 0.18
CA GLU A 22 -12.60 5.26 -0.56
C GLU A 22 -11.38 4.41 -0.84
N HIS A 23 -10.17 4.98 -0.72
CA HIS A 23 -8.92 4.27 -0.96
C HIS A 23 -8.23 3.85 0.33
N LEU A 24 -7.47 2.77 0.25
CA LEU A 24 -6.87 2.11 1.41
C LEU A 24 -5.41 2.52 1.65
N TRP A 25 -4.79 3.22 0.70
CA TRP A 25 -3.39 3.59 0.84
C TRP A 25 -3.17 4.73 1.84
N GLY A 26 -1.93 4.86 2.28
CA GLY A 26 -1.54 5.86 3.26
C GLY A 26 -0.87 7.07 2.64
N ALA A 27 -0.18 7.84 3.49
CA ALA A 27 0.43 9.12 3.14
C ALA A 27 1.49 9.00 2.06
N GLN A 28 2.38 8.02 2.15
CA GLN A 28 3.50 7.91 1.20
C GLN A 28 3.03 7.57 -0.20
N THR A 29 2.09 6.64 -0.33
CA THR A 29 1.51 6.31 -1.63
C THR A 29 0.80 7.52 -2.22
N GLN A 30 0.04 8.28 -1.41
CA GLN A 30 -0.64 9.47 -1.87
C GLN A 30 0.36 10.51 -2.40
N ARG A 31 1.46 10.74 -1.69
CA ARG A 31 2.50 11.68 -2.14
C ARG A 31 3.16 11.22 -3.43
N SER A 32 3.46 9.94 -3.56
CA SER A 32 4.04 9.38 -4.77
C SER A 32 3.08 9.52 -5.96
N PHE A 33 1.80 9.26 -5.74
CA PHE A 33 0.77 9.44 -6.76
C PHE A 33 0.70 10.89 -7.24
N GLN A 34 0.83 11.86 -6.32
CA GLN A 34 0.81 13.29 -6.65
C GLN A 34 2.10 13.76 -7.31
N ASN A 35 3.25 13.23 -6.87
CA ASN A 35 4.57 13.70 -7.31
C ASN A 35 5.03 13.08 -8.63
N PHE A 36 4.55 11.88 -8.97
CA PHE A 36 4.99 11.15 -10.15
C PHE A 36 3.82 10.77 -11.07
N PRO A 37 3.03 11.74 -11.57
CA PRO A 37 1.94 11.46 -12.49
C PRO A 37 2.46 11.31 -13.94
N ILE A 38 3.47 10.47 -14.13
CA ILE A 38 4.15 10.30 -15.40
C ILE A 38 3.68 9.01 -16.05
N GLY A 39 3.22 9.12 -17.31
CA GLY A 39 2.71 7.99 -18.07
C GLY A 39 1.32 7.56 -17.63
N THR A 40 0.81 6.50 -18.23
CA THR A 40 -0.51 5.94 -17.92
C THR A 40 -0.43 4.55 -17.31
N GLU A 41 0.72 3.89 -17.44
CA GLU A 41 0.90 2.52 -16.99
C GLU A 41 1.13 2.47 -15.48
N THR A 42 0.29 1.75 -14.77
CA THR A 42 0.49 1.44 -13.35
C THR A 42 1.37 0.20 -13.20
N MET A 43 1.78 -0.09 -11.96
CA MET A 43 2.61 -1.27 -11.70
C MET A 43 1.93 -2.54 -12.19
N PRO A 44 2.65 -3.45 -12.85
CA PRO A 44 2.08 -4.70 -13.35
C PRO A 44 1.45 -5.54 -12.24
N GLU A 45 0.33 -6.17 -12.54
CA GLU A 45 -0.38 -7.03 -11.60
C GLU A 45 0.52 -8.14 -11.04
N GLY A 46 1.40 -8.71 -11.87
CA GLY A 46 2.33 -9.74 -11.44
C GLY A 46 3.24 -9.30 -10.30
N ILE A 47 3.70 -8.04 -10.33
CA ILE A 47 4.53 -7.47 -9.26
C ILE A 47 3.71 -7.29 -7.99
N ILE A 48 2.49 -6.78 -8.11
CA ILE A 48 1.58 -6.60 -6.96
C ILE A 48 1.30 -7.96 -6.30
N ARG A 49 1.00 -8.98 -7.08
CA ARG A 49 0.76 -10.34 -6.58
C ARG A 49 2.01 -10.92 -5.90
N ALA A 50 3.19 -10.70 -6.48
CA ALA A 50 4.45 -11.15 -5.88
C ALA A 50 4.70 -10.50 -4.53
N PHE A 51 4.45 -9.19 -4.40
CA PHE A 51 4.55 -8.49 -3.13
C PHE A 51 3.54 -9.01 -2.11
N ALA A 52 2.31 -9.30 -2.51
CA ALA A 52 1.31 -9.85 -1.60
C ALA A 52 1.75 -11.21 -1.04
N ILE A 53 2.29 -12.08 -1.87
CA ILE A 53 2.83 -13.38 -1.46
C ILE A 53 4.01 -13.18 -0.50
N LEU A 54 4.94 -12.30 -0.85
CA LEU A 54 6.12 -12.01 -0.03
C LEU A 54 5.74 -11.47 1.33
N LYS A 55 4.84 -10.49 1.39
CA LYS A 55 4.42 -9.87 2.65
C LYS A 55 3.63 -10.84 3.51
N LYS A 56 2.82 -11.71 2.94
CA LYS A 56 2.13 -12.76 3.70
C LYS A 56 3.13 -13.72 4.32
N ALA A 57 4.12 -14.18 3.55
CA ALA A 57 5.18 -15.06 4.05
C ALA A 57 6.00 -14.38 5.16
N ALA A 58 6.36 -13.10 4.95
CA ALA A 58 7.10 -12.33 5.94
C ALA A 58 6.31 -12.14 7.24
N ALA A 59 5.00 -11.91 7.16
CA ALA A 59 4.14 -11.79 8.34
C ALA A 59 4.14 -13.09 9.15
N ARG A 60 4.04 -14.25 8.50
CA ARG A 60 4.07 -15.53 9.18
C ARG A 60 5.44 -15.83 9.80
N ALA A 61 6.52 -15.50 9.08
CA ALA A 61 7.87 -15.65 9.62
C ALA A 61 8.10 -14.75 10.84
N ASN A 62 7.68 -13.50 10.78
CA ASN A 62 7.84 -12.56 11.89
C ASN A 62 6.97 -12.95 13.09
N GLN A 63 5.81 -13.54 12.87
CA GLN A 63 4.99 -14.12 13.94
C GLN A 63 5.75 -15.25 14.65
N SER A 64 6.37 -16.16 13.89
CA SER A 64 7.11 -17.28 14.47
C SER A 64 8.33 -16.83 15.26
N PHE A 65 8.91 -15.68 14.92
CA PHE A 65 10.02 -15.07 15.66
C PHE A 65 9.57 -14.13 16.79
N GLY A 66 8.27 -14.03 17.04
CA GLY A 66 7.73 -13.17 18.11
C GLY A 66 7.74 -11.68 17.81
N LYS A 67 7.99 -11.28 16.54
CA LYS A 67 8.03 -9.86 16.16
C LYS A 67 6.65 -9.30 15.78
N LEU A 68 5.70 -10.17 15.47
CA LEU A 68 4.30 -9.83 15.27
C LEU A 68 3.45 -10.73 16.14
N THR A 69 2.33 -10.19 16.63
CA THR A 69 1.31 -11.01 17.30
C THR A 69 0.57 -11.84 16.26
N GLU A 70 -0.09 -12.90 16.71
CA GLU A 70 -0.95 -13.71 15.84
C GLU A 70 -2.02 -12.86 15.17
N HIS A 71 -2.65 -11.95 15.93
CA HIS A 71 -3.67 -11.04 15.41
C HIS A 71 -3.13 -10.14 14.29
N GLN A 72 -1.95 -9.55 14.49
CA GLN A 72 -1.31 -8.71 13.48
C GLN A 72 -0.99 -9.50 12.22
N ALA A 73 -0.41 -10.70 12.37
CA ALA A 73 -0.08 -11.55 11.24
C ALA A 73 -1.33 -12.00 10.48
N ASP A 74 -2.42 -12.31 11.20
CA ASP A 74 -3.69 -12.68 10.60
C ASP A 74 -4.30 -11.54 9.78
N LEU A 75 -4.24 -10.31 10.28
CA LEU A 75 -4.73 -9.13 9.56
C LEU A 75 -3.93 -8.90 8.27
N ILE A 76 -2.60 -9.00 8.34
CA ILE A 76 -1.74 -8.84 7.17
C ILE A 76 -2.02 -9.93 6.15
N ALA A 77 -2.11 -11.19 6.59
CA ALA A 77 -2.39 -12.31 5.71
C ALA A 77 -3.77 -12.17 5.04
N ALA A 78 -4.78 -11.73 5.79
CA ALA A 78 -6.11 -11.52 5.22
C ALA A 78 -6.12 -10.42 4.17
N ALA A 79 -5.40 -9.33 4.39
CA ALA A 79 -5.24 -8.26 3.40
C ALA A 79 -4.53 -8.77 2.13
N CYS A 80 -3.46 -9.54 2.29
CA CYS A 80 -2.75 -10.14 1.16
C CYS A 80 -3.64 -11.09 0.37
N ASP A 81 -4.45 -11.89 1.04
CA ASP A 81 -5.39 -12.81 0.38
C ASP A 81 -6.45 -12.07 -0.43
N LYS A 82 -6.94 -10.92 0.06
CA LYS A 82 -7.86 -10.06 -0.70
C LYS A 82 -7.21 -9.53 -1.97
N ILE A 83 -5.98 -9.09 -1.89
CA ILE A 83 -5.22 -8.61 -3.05
C ILE A 83 -5.06 -9.75 -4.06
N LEU A 84 -4.67 -10.94 -3.60
CA LEU A 84 -4.50 -12.12 -4.47
C LEU A 84 -5.81 -12.58 -5.11
N ALA A 85 -6.93 -12.35 -4.45
CA ALA A 85 -8.26 -12.64 -4.98
C ALA A 85 -8.77 -11.59 -5.97
N GLY A 86 -8.04 -10.47 -6.16
CA GLY A 86 -8.44 -9.40 -7.07
C GLY A 86 -9.52 -8.49 -6.51
N GLU A 87 -9.66 -8.42 -5.19
CA GLU A 87 -10.71 -7.61 -4.54
C GLU A 87 -10.37 -6.13 -4.40
N CYS A 88 -9.11 -5.75 -4.65
CA CYS A 88 -8.64 -4.38 -4.48
C CYS A 88 -7.93 -3.84 -5.73
N PRO A 89 -8.56 -3.88 -6.93
CA PRO A 89 -7.86 -3.55 -8.18
C PRO A 89 -7.44 -2.08 -8.27
N ASP A 90 -8.17 -1.18 -7.63
CA ASP A 90 -7.95 0.27 -7.74
C ASP A 90 -7.07 0.84 -6.62
N GLU A 91 -6.47 -0.02 -5.79
CA GLU A 91 -5.67 0.43 -4.64
C GLU A 91 -4.18 0.55 -4.94
N PHE A 92 -3.77 0.30 -6.19
CA PHE A 92 -2.37 0.36 -6.62
C PHE A 92 -2.19 1.37 -7.75
N PRO A 93 -2.27 2.69 -7.44
CA PRO A 93 -2.35 3.74 -8.45
C PRO A 93 -0.99 4.18 -9.01
N LEU A 94 0.12 3.73 -8.43
CA LEU A 94 1.43 4.25 -8.78
C LEU A 94 1.84 3.80 -10.17
N LYS A 95 2.47 4.73 -10.91
CA LYS A 95 2.95 4.50 -12.26
C LYS A 95 4.24 3.68 -12.26
N VAL A 96 4.54 3.04 -13.38
CA VAL A 96 5.81 2.31 -13.54
C VAL A 96 7.02 3.23 -13.47
N TRP A 97 6.84 4.50 -13.80
CA TRP A 97 7.88 5.52 -13.74
C TRP A 97 8.06 6.01 -12.31
N GLN A 98 8.82 5.26 -11.54
CA GLN A 98 9.15 5.52 -10.15
C GLN A 98 10.65 5.71 -9.99
N THR A 99 11.09 5.95 -8.76
CA THR A 99 12.52 5.93 -8.45
C THR A 99 13.13 4.55 -8.77
N GLY A 100 14.35 4.53 -9.26
CA GLY A 100 15.01 3.29 -9.65
C GLY A 100 15.23 2.30 -8.51
N SER A 101 15.17 2.76 -7.26
CA SER A 101 15.29 1.91 -6.08
C SER A 101 14.09 0.97 -5.87
N GLY A 102 12.92 1.31 -6.43
CA GLY A 102 11.71 0.52 -6.25
C GLY A 102 11.05 0.63 -4.88
N THR A 103 11.51 1.52 -4.02
CA THR A 103 10.97 1.66 -2.66
C THR A 103 9.51 2.06 -2.65
N GLN A 104 9.01 2.74 -3.67
CA GLN A 104 7.62 3.16 -3.77
C GLN A 104 6.65 1.99 -3.96
N SER A 105 7.10 0.89 -4.53
CA SER A 105 6.28 -0.31 -4.67
C SER A 105 6.00 -1.00 -3.34
N ASN A 106 6.89 -0.82 -2.40
CA ASN A 106 6.74 -1.42 -1.08
C ASN A 106 5.61 -0.78 -0.29
#